data_a11b1225afee0dc61192ebd9412de755
#
_entry.id   a11b1225afee0dc61192ebd9412de755
#
_cell.length_a   1.000
_cell.length_b   1.000
_cell.length_c   1.000
_cell.angle_alpha   90.00
_cell.angle_beta   90.00
_cell.angle_gamma   90.00
#
_symmetry.space_group_name_H-M   'P 1'
#
loop_
_entity.id
_entity.type
_entity.pdbx_description
1 polymer ?
#
loop_
_entity_poly.entity_id
_entity_poly.type
_entity_poly.pdbx_seq_one_letter_code
_entity_poly.pdbx_strand_id
1 'polypeptide(L)'
;MQKLLNFVIVTICIIFINCSNSSTNPNANIVRDLTTAEIKLTESDNKFGLKLFKEIVNSEENKNIFISPLSISMALGMTYNGADSTTLEAMHETLEYGDLTTQEVNESYQSLIKLLTELDPKVIFDIANSIWYREGFSVENDFIGLNTTYFDAVVRALDFNADSAADIINEWVSEKTNGKIEEIVDKPIDPLTVMFLINAIYFKGTWTYEFDEENTTDDIFYLPDGSETQCKMMSHKNDHNYFENEQFQAIDLPYGDAGFSMTIFLPKPGIDIDSLIAQFSNDSWNSWISSFSSQEVNLYLPKFKMEYEKSLNDVLCTLGMSIAFDPYQADFTKINSDGNLYISNVKHKTFVKVNEEETEAAAVTSVEITLTSVGETGITMCINHPFIFVIRENHSGTILFIGKIVEPEWED
;
A
#
# COMPACT_ATOMS: atom_id res chain seq x y z
N MET A 1 -50.33 46.89 -61.58
CA MET A 1 -50.20 45.46 -61.23
C MET A 1 -48.75 45.21 -60.80
N GLN A 2 -48.48 45.32 -59.52
CA GLN A 2 -47.14 45.28 -58.99
C GLN A 2 -46.96 43.96 -58.25
N LYS A 3 -46.06 43.09 -58.72
CA LYS A 3 -45.74 41.80 -58.03
C LYS A 3 -44.75 42.05 -56.93
N LEU A 4 -45.12 41.78 -55.69
CA LEU A 4 -44.21 41.73 -54.52
C LEU A 4 -43.37 40.45 -54.65
N LEU A 5 -42.07 40.64 -54.58
CA LEU A 5 -41.07 39.56 -54.48
C LEU A 5 -40.64 39.42 -53.03
N ASN A 6 -41.09 38.35 -52.35
CA ASN A 6 -40.66 38.02 -51.00
C ASN A 6 -39.27 37.39 -51.00
N PHE A 7 -38.31 38.06 -50.40
CA PHE A 7 -36.96 37.55 -50.15
C PHE A 7 -36.96 36.81 -48.80
N VAL A 8 -36.80 35.52 -48.83
CA VAL A 8 -36.57 34.71 -47.63
C VAL A 8 -35.09 34.67 -47.37
N ILE A 9 -34.62 35.32 -46.30
CA ILE A 9 -33.23 35.21 -45.84
C ILE A 9 -33.14 33.95 -44.98
N VAL A 10 -32.45 32.93 -45.48
CA VAL A 10 -32.07 31.72 -44.68
C VAL A 10 -30.73 32.05 -43.98
N THR A 11 -30.81 32.26 -42.70
CA THR A 11 -29.62 32.40 -41.84
C THR A 11 -29.08 31.01 -41.55
N ILE A 12 -27.96 30.64 -42.17
CA ILE A 12 -27.24 29.40 -41.85
C ILE A 12 -26.38 29.66 -40.61
N CYS A 13 -26.80 29.13 -39.46
CA CYS A 13 -25.96 29.04 -38.27
C CYS A 13 -24.92 27.92 -38.50
N ILE A 14 -23.68 28.28 -38.76
CA ILE A 14 -22.56 27.33 -38.73
C ILE A 14 -22.17 27.13 -37.28
N ILE A 15 -22.56 25.97 -36.74
CA ILE A 15 -22.09 25.48 -35.42
C ILE A 15 -20.68 24.95 -35.66
N PHE A 16 -19.66 25.67 -35.20
CA PHE A 16 -18.30 25.13 -35.06
C PHE A 16 -18.30 24.13 -33.88
N ILE A 17 -18.34 22.83 -34.20
CA ILE A 17 -18.03 21.78 -33.27
C ILE A 17 -16.50 21.77 -33.18
N ASN A 18 -15.98 22.35 -32.09
CA ASN A 18 -14.60 22.15 -31.71
C ASN A 18 -14.47 20.68 -31.24
N CYS A 19 -14.07 19.78 -32.11
CA CYS A 19 -13.53 18.49 -31.71
C CYS A 19 -12.13 18.75 -31.14
N SER A 20 -12.02 18.86 -29.82
CA SER A 20 -10.77 18.62 -29.15
C SER A 20 -10.42 17.14 -29.39
N ASN A 21 -9.43 16.86 -30.22
CA ASN A 21 -8.80 15.54 -30.27
C ASN A 21 -8.08 15.30 -28.95
N SER A 22 -8.76 14.77 -27.97
CA SER A 22 -8.11 13.99 -26.94
C SER A 22 -7.68 12.69 -27.63
N SER A 23 -6.39 12.48 -27.75
CA SER A 23 -5.82 11.20 -28.14
C SER A 23 -6.14 10.20 -27.02
N THR A 24 -7.30 9.57 -27.10
CA THR A 24 -7.60 8.40 -26.28
C THR A 24 -6.67 7.30 -26.76
N ASN A 25 -5.75 6.89 -25.92
CA ASN A 25 -4.96 5.69 -26.10
C ASN A 25 -5.94 4.50 -26.21
N PRO A 26 -6.03 3.77 -27.36
CA PRO A 26 -7.04 2.74 -27.54
C PRO A 26 -6.82 1.48 -26.68
N ASN A 27 -5.76 1.45 -25.87
CA ASN A 27 -5.40 0.37 -24.94
C ASN A 27 -5.50 0.77 -23.46
N ALA A 28 -6.07 1.93 -23.13
CA ALA A 28 -6.39 2.20 -21.73
C ALA A 28 -7.44 1.16 -21.29
N ASN A 29 -7.07 0.23 -20.46
CA ASN A 29 -8.02 -0.63 -19.76
C ASN A 29 -9.05 0.30 -19.10
N ILE A 30 -10.31 0.24 -19.55
CA ILE A 30 -11.38 1.00 -18.90
C ILE A 30 -11.57 0.34 -17.54
N VAL A 31 -10.96 0.93 -16.52
CA VAL A 31 -11.17 0.49 -15.14
C VAL A 31 -12.63 0.75 -14.78
N ARG A 32 -13.32 -0.27 -14.27
CA ARG A 32 -14.73 -0.16 -13.87
C ARG A 32 -14.90 0.81 -12.71
N ASP A 33 -16.05 1.44 -12.62
CA ASP A 33 -16.41 2.22 -11.44
C ASP A 33 -16.50 1.33 -10.18
N LEU A 34 -16.09 1.89 -9.04
CA LEU A 34 -16.22 1.24 -7.75
C LEU A 34 -17.67 1.35 -7.24
N THR A 35 -18.14 0.32 -6.57
CA THR A 35 -19.39 0.38 -5.81
C THR A 35 -19.26 1.24 -4.56
N THR A 36 -20.37 1.67 -3.99
CA THR A 36 -20.35 2.41 -2.72
C THR A 36 -19.69 1.63 -1.57
N ALA A 37 -19.89 0.31 -1.53
CA ALA A 37 -19.28 -0.53 -0.50
C ALA A 37 -17.76 -0.64 -0.68
N GLU A 38 -17.26 -0.76 -1.91
CA GLU A 38 -15.82 -0.77 -2.21
C GLU A 38 -15.14 0.55 -1.84
N ILE A 39 -15.78 1.69 -2.15
CA ILE A 39 -15.27 3.01 -1.74
C ILE A 39 -15.17 3.09 -0.21
N LYS A 40 -16.23 2.67 0.51
CA LYS A 40 -16.23 2.68 1.97
C LYS A 40 -15.17 1.74 2.55
N LEU A 41 -15.00 0.53 1.98
CA LEU A 41 -13.96 -0.40 2.43
C LEU A 41 -12.56 0.18 2.23
N THR A 42 -12.27 0.76 1.08
CA THR A 42 -10.99 1.42 0.82
C THR A 42 -10.72 2.58 1.79
N GLU A 43 -11.75 3.40 2.07
CA GLU A 43 -11.65 4.47 3.08
C GLU A 43 -11.40 3.91 4.48
N SER A 44 -12.02 2.78 4.83
CA SER A 44 -11.82 2.07 6.11
C SER A 44 -10.40 1.54 6.23
N ASP A 45 -9.92 0.83 5.21
CA ASP A 45 -8.56 0.27 5.18
C ASP A 45 -7.50 1.38 5.26
N ASN A 46 -7.68 2.47 4.52
CA ASN A 46 -6.77 3.61 4.58
C ASN A 46 -6.78 4.27 5.97
N LYS A 47 -7.97 4.47 6.56
CA LYS A 47 -8.12 5.07 7.88
C LYS A 47 -7.51 4.22 8.99
N PHE A 48 -7.78 2.91 8.97
CA PHE A 48 -7.14 1.95 9.85
C PHE A 48 -5.63 1.95 9.65
N GLY A 49 -5.15 1.85 8.41
CA GLY A 49 -3.74 1.79 8.06
C GLY A 49 -2.95 3.02 8.52
N LEU A 50 -3.52 4.23 8.35
CA LEU A 50 -2.89 5.46 8.83
C LEU A 50 -2.85 5.54 10.37
N LYS A 51 -3.89 5.05 11.06
CA LYS A 51 -3.88 4.94 12.53
C LYS A 51 -2.84 3.95 13.02
N LEU A 52 -2.79 2.78 12.39
CA LEU A 52 -1.84 1.72 12.69
C LEU A 52 -0.39 2.21 12.49
N PHE A 53 -0.12 2.86 11.37
CA PHE A 53 1.21 3.40 11.08
C PHE A 53 1.66 4.42 12.12
N LYS A 54 0.79 5.36 12.50
CA LYS A 54 1.09 6.33 13.56
C LYS A 54 1.40 5.68 14.90
N GLU A 55 0.62 4.66 15.29
CA GLU A 55 0.83 3.97 16.55
C GLU A 55 2.15 3.18 16.54
N ILE A 56 2.52 2.59 15.39
CA ILE A 56 3.83 1.93 15.23
C ILE A 56 4.95 2.96 15.34
N VAL A 57 4.86 4.10 14.66
CA VAL A 57 5.86 5.17 14.74
C VAL A 57 6.04 5.67 16.17
N ASN A 58 4.94 5.87 16.91
CA ASN A 58 4.99 6.26 18.32
C ASN A 58 5.68 5.21 19.22
N SER A 59 5.64 3.94 18.84
CA SER A 59 6.27 2.85 19.59
C SER A 59 7.73 2.58 19.20
N GLU A 60 8.21 3.14 18.09
CA GLU A 60 9.56 2.89 17.53
C GLU A 60 10.23 4.19 17.08
N GLU A 61 10.89 4.86 18.02
CA GLU A 61 11.62 6.10 17.72
C GLU A 61 12.84 5.84 16.82
N ASN A 62 13.08 6.74 15.87
CA ASN A 62 14.27 6.78 15.02
C ASN A 62 14.61 5.47 14.29
N LYS A 63 13.58 4.73 13.85
CA LYS A 63 13.73 3.53 13.04
C LYS A 63 13.10 3.68 11.67
N ASN A 64 13.65 2.97 10.70
CA ASN A 64 12.96 2.69 9.45
C ASN A 64 11.74 1.82 9.74
N ILE A 65 10.59 2.19 9.19
CA ILE A 65 9.32 1.47 9.35
C ILE A 65 8.73 1.26 7.96
N PHE A 66 8.26 0.05 7.69
CA PHE A 66 7.58 -0.25 6.43
C PHE A 66 6.48 -1.29 6.67
N ILE A 67 5.24 -0.89 6.45
CA ILE A 67 4.09 -1.78 6.63
C ILE A 67 3.21 -1.81 5.38
N SER A 68 2.44 -2.89 5.24
CA SER A 68 1.34 -2.99 4.29
C SER A 68 0.01 -2.95 5.04
N PRO A 69 -0.66 -1.79 5.11
CA PRO A 69 -1.97 -1.68 5.71
C PRO A 69 -2.97 -2.66 5.11
N LEU A 70 -3.00 -2.77 3.78
CA LEU A 70 -3.90 -3.68 3.06
C LEU A 70 -3.69 -5.15 3.46
N SER A 71 -2.43 -5.60 3.58
CA SER A 71 -2.10 -6.96 4.01
C SER A 71 -2.66 -7.26 5.40
N ILE A 72 -2.46 -6.31 6.34
CA ILE A 72 -2.93 -6.45 7.72
C ILE A 72 -4.46 -6.43 7.76
N SER A 73 -5.10 -5.51 7.05
CA SER A 73 -6.56 -5.43 6.95
C SER A 73 -7.17 -6.73 6.41
N MET A 74 -6.57 -7.32 5.36
CA MET A 74 -7.05 -8.59 4.78
C MET A 74 -6.89 -9.76 5.75
N ALA A 75 -5.74 -9.89 6.42
CA ALA A 75 -5.52 -10.95 7.42
C ALA A 75 -6.52 -10.83 8.58
N LEU A 76 -6.74 -9.61 9.08
CA LEU A 76 -7.74 -9.34 10.12
C LEU A 76 -9.17 -9.51 9.59
N GLY A 77 -9.45 -9.19 8.33
CA GLY A 77 -10.73 -9.41 7.66
C GLY A 77 -11.09 -10.90 7.56
N MET A 78 -10.11 -11.76 7.26
CA MET A 78 -10.29 -13.20 7.34
C MET A 78 -10.61 -13.65 8.78
N THR A 79 -9.89 -13.11 9.77
CA THR A 79 -10.10 -13.41 11.18
C THR A 79 -11.47 -12.92 11.67
N TYR A 80 -11.91 -11.75 11.21
CA TYR A 80 -13.20 -11.13 11.50
C TYR A 80 -14.39 -12.03 11.12
N ASN A 81 -14.28 -12.82 10.05
CA ASN A 81 -15.29 -13.83 9.68
C ASN A 81 -15.47 -14.93 10.74
N GLY A 82 -14.48 -15.10 11.62
CA GLY A 82 -14.51 -16.07 12.71
C GLY A 82 -14.96 -15.51 14.05
N ALA A 83 -15.02 -14.17 14.18
CA ALA A 83 -15.39 -13.50 15.41
C ALA A 83 -16.90 -13.43 15.61
N ASP A 84 -17.34 -13.35 16.87
CA ASP A 84 -18.75 -13.12 17.23
C ASP A 84 -18.84 -12.12 18.40
N SER A 85 -20.07 -11.68 18.69
CA SER A 85 -20.42 -10.85 19.86
C SER A 85 -19.49 -9.63 20.01
N THR A 86 -19.01 -9.35 21.21
CA THR A 86 -18.15 -8.19 21.52
C THR A 86 -16.78 -8.22 20.85
N THR A 87 -16.26 -9.41 20.50
CA THR A 87 -15.02 -9.54 19.73
C THR A 87 -15.22 -9.06 18.30
N LEU A 88 -16.34 -9.45 17.69
CA LEU A 88 -16.73 -8.97 16.34
C LEU A 88 -16.89 -7.45 16.34
N GLU A 89 -17.57 -6.88 17.34
CA GLU A 89 -17.77 -5.44 17.49
C GLU A 89 -16.42 -4.69 17.61
N ALA A 90 -15.52 -5.15 18.48
CA ALA A 90 -14.21 -4.54 18.68
C ALA A 90 -13.35 -4.58 17.42
N MET A 91 -13.36 -5.69 16.66
CA MET A 91 -12.68 -5.80 15.40
C MET A 91 -13.30 -4.87 14.35
N HIS A 92 -14.64 -4.79 14.27
CA HIS A 92 -15.38 -3.93 13.36
C HIS A 92 -15.01 -2.45 13.55
N GLU A 93 -15.00 -1.99 14.81
CA GLU A 93 -14.64 -0.62 15.17
C GLU A 93 -13.17 -0.32 14.89
N THR A 94 -12.25 -1.23 15.24
CA THR A 94 -10.82 -1.05 15.01
C THR A 94 -10.48 -1.01 13.52
N LEU A 95 -11.11 -1.86 12.70
CA LEU A 95 -10.95 -1.90 11.24
C LEU A 95 -11.73 -0.80 10.51
N GLU A 96 -12.41 0.09 11.26
CA GLU A 96 -13.11 1.27 10.73
C GLU A 96 -14.24 0.93 9.73
N TYR A 97 -14.85 -0.25 9.80
CA TYR A 97 -15.85 -0.69 8.82
C TYR A 97 -17.17 0.11 8.84
N GLY A 98 -17.41 0.90 9.91
CA GLY A 98 -18.50 1.87 9.95
C GLY A 98 -19.89 1.22 9.82
N ASP A 99 -20.59 1.52 8.73
CA ASP A 99 -21.92 0.97 8.43
C ASP A 99 -21.91 -0.22 7.45
N LEU A 100 -20.70 -0.72 7.08
CA LEU A 100 -20.57 -1.91 6.24
C LEU A 100 -21.01 -3.15 7.02
N THR A 101 -21.83 -3.97 6.39
CA THR A 101 -22.14 -5.31 6.88
C THR A 101 -20.98 -6.27 6.61
N THR A 102 -20.86 -7.37 7.36
CA THR A 102 -19.86 -8.42 7.09
C THR A 102 -19.90 -8.92 5.65
N GLN A 103 -21.11 -9.01 5.06
CA GLN A 103 -21.29 -9.43 3.67
C GLN A 103 -20.66 -8.40 2.70
N GLU A 104 -20.93 -7.11 2.89
CA GLU A 104 -20.37 -6.04 2.05
C GLU A 104 -18.85 -5.96 2.19
N VAL A 105 -18.30 -6.15 3.40
CA VAL A 105 -16.85 -6.23 3.62
C VAL A 105 -16.25 -7.37 2.79
N ASN A 106 -16.80 -8.57 2.89
CA ASN A 106 -16.32 -9.74 2.16
C ASN A 106 -16.41 -9.58 0.64
N GLU A 107 -17.56 -9.14 0.11
CA GLU A 107 -17.76 -8.90 -1.32
C GLU A 107 -16.81 -7.82 -1.86
N SER A 108 -16.58 -6.77 -1.07
CA SER A 108 -15.68 -5.68 -1.45
C SER A 108 -14.22 -6.13 -1.47
N TYR A 109 -13.77 -6.96 -0.51
CA TYR A 109 -12.42 -7.54 -0.58
C TYR A 109 -12.23 -8.44 -1.79
N GLN A 110 -13.19 -9.32 -2.09
CA GLN A 110 -13.12 -10.16 -3.29
C GLN A 110 -12.94 -9.31 -4.56
N SER A 111 -13.71 -8.25 -4.65
CA SER A 111 -13.68 -7.35 -5.80
C SER A 111 -12.41 -6.53 -5.87
N LEU A 112 -11.91 -6.05 -4.73
CA LEU A 112 -10.66 -5.28 -4.61
C LEU A 112 -9.44 -6.15 -4.97
N ILE A 113 -9.36 -7.38 -4.49
CA ILE A 113 -8.31 -8.34 -4.87
C ILE A 113 -8.25 -8.48 -6.39
N LYS A 114 -9.39 -8.72 -7.02
CA LYS A 114 -9.46 -8.83 -8.49
C LYS A 114 -9.03 -7.55 -9.21
N LEU A 115 -9.48 -6.39 -8.73
CA LEU A 115 -9.10 -5.10 -9.29
C LEU A 115 -7.59 -4.91 -9.25
N LEU A 116 -6.99 -5.06 -8.08
CA LEU A 116 -5.58 -4.78 -7.85
C LEU A 116 -4.64 -5.71 -8.63
N THR A 117 -5.01 -6.99 -8.77
CA THR A 117 -4.19 -7.99 -9.47
C THR A 117 -4.29 -7.91 -11.00
N GLU A 118 -5.32 -7.24 -11.55
CA GLU A 118 -5.56 -7.14 -12.99
C GLU A 118 -5.33 -5.72 -13.55
N LEU A 119 -5.00 -4.72 -12.72
CA LEU A 119 -5.06 -3.31 -13.07
C LEU A 119 -4.00 -2.88 -14.09
N ASP A 120 -2.74 -3.22 -13.86
CA ASP A 120 -1.62 -2.74 -14.66
C ASP A 120 -0.70 -3.91 -15.07
N PRO A 121 -0.61 -4.23 -16.37
CA PRO A 121 0.17 -5.38 -16.84
C PRO A 121 1.69 -5.20 -16.70
N LYS A 122 2.17 -3.99 -16.43
CA LYS A 122 3.59 -3.67 -16.20
C LYS A 122 3.97 -3.69 -14.73
N VAL A 123 2.99 -3.89 -13.85
CA VAL A 123 3.18 -4.02 -12.41
C VAL A 123 2.79 -5.42 -11.99
N ILE A 124 3.68 -6.11 -11.30
CA ILE A 124 3.35 -7.39 -10.66
C ILE A 124 2.81 -7.04 -9.27
N PHE A 125 1.54 -7.33 -9.06
CA PHE A 125 0.90 -7.19 -7.77
C PHE A 125 0.17 -8.49 -7.44
N ASP A 126 0.78 -9.28 -6.56
CA ASP A 126 0.26 -10.57 -6.14
C ASP A 126 -0.23 -10.51 -4.70
N ILE A 127 -1.44 -11.01 -4.48
CA ILE A 127 -2.04 -11.18 -3.16
C ILE A 127 -2.30 -12.67 -2.96
N ALA A 128 -1.81 -13.22 -1.86
CA ALA A 128 -2.05 -14.60 -1.50
C ALA A 128 -2.49 -14.73 -0.05
N ASN A 129 -3.62 -15.39 0.16
CA ASN A 129 -4.20 -15.65 1.47
C ASN A 129 -4.12 -17.14 1.82
N SER A 130 -3.83 -17.45 3.09
CA SER A 130 -3.85 -18.82 3.56
C SER A 130 -4.30 -18.96 5.01
N ILE A 131 -4.92 -20.08 5.29
CA ILE A 131 -5.33 -20.54 6.62
C ILE A 131 -4.72 -21.92 6.85
N TRP A 132 -3.81 -22.00 7.81
CA TRP A 132 -3.19 -23.23 8.25
C TRP A 132 -3.71 -23.55 9.63
N TYR A 133 -4.28 -24.72 9.83
CA TYR A 133 -4.80 -25.11 11.13
C TYR A 133 -4.27 -26.48 11.56
N ARG A 134 -4.16 -26.65 12.86
CA ARG A 134 -3.61 -27.86 13.48
C ARG A 134 -4.45 -29.07 13.11
N GLU A 135 -3.82 -30.14 12.63
CA GLU A 135 -4.49 -31.41 12.33
C GLU A 135 -5.25 -31.94 13.57
N GLY A 136 -6.49 -32.32 13.36
CA GLY A 136 -7.41 -32.77 14.42
C GLY A 136 -8.17 -31.63 15.13
N PHE A 137 -7.86 -30.34 14.85
CA PHE A 137 -8.66 -29.22 15.29
C PHE A 137 -9.92 -29.07 14.39
N SER A 138 -11.09 -28.90 15.00
CA SER A 138 -12.33 -28.71 14.26
C SER A 138 -12.46 -27.26 13.82
N VAL A 139 -12.73 -27.03 12.54
CA VAL A 139 -12.98 -25.68 11.98
C VAL A 139 -14.35 -25.69 11.31
N GLU A 140 -15.16 -24.66 11.59
CA GLU A 140 -16.51 -24.53 11.04
C GLU A 140 -16.46 -24.35 9.50
N ASN A 141 -17.31 -25.10 8.80
CA ASN A 141 -17.36 -25.08 7.33
C ASN A 141 -17.71 -23.70 6.77
N ASP A 142 -18.56 -22.94 7.45
CA ASP A 142 -18.95 -21.60 7.04
C ASP A 142 -17.76 -20.63 7.07
N PHE A 143 -16.91 -20.72 8.11
CA PHE A 143 -15.68 -19.93 8.20
C PHE A 143 -14.70 -20.25 7.05
N ILE A 144 -14.50 -21.54 6.76
CA ILE A 144 -13.68 -21.99 5.62
C ILE A 144 -14.29 -21.46 4.31
N GLY A 145 -15.61 -21.62 4.14
CA GLY A 145 -16.33 -21.22 2.93
C GLY A 145 -16.26 -19.73 2.65
N LEU A 146 -16.42 -18.87 3.66
CA LEU A 146 -16.31 -17.42 3.54
C LEU A 146 -14.90 -17.01 3.10
N ASN A 147 -13.87 -17.52 3.77
CA ASN A 147 -12.50 -17.13 3.48
C ASN A 147 -12.00 -17.68 2.13
N THR A 148 -12.40 -18.88 1.75
CA THR A 148 -12.10 -19.42 0.42
C THR A 148 -12.80 -18.63 -0.69
N THR A 149 -14.07 -18.24 -0.48
CA THR A 149 -14.86 -17.56 -1.51
C THR A 149 -14.44 -16.12 -1.71
N TYR A 150 -14.25 -15.37 -0.63
CA TYR A 150 -14.07 -13.91 -0.70
C TYR A 150 -12.60 -13.45 -0.65
N PHE A 151 -11.72 -14.26 -0.06
CA PHE A 151 -10.30 -13.93 0.06
C PHE A 151 -9.40 -14.84 -0.79
N ASP A 152 -9.98 -15.78 -1.54
CA ASP A 152 -9.24 -16.82 -2.30
C ASP A 152 -8.22 -17.56 -1.42
N ALA A 153 -8.56 -17.78 -0.15
CA ALA A 153 -7.66 -18.33 0.82
C ALA A 153 -7.40 -19.83 0.62
N VAL A 154 -6.13 -20.21 0.58
CA VAL A 154 -5.71 -21.62 0.64
C VAL A 154 -5.90 -22.12 2.07
N VAL A 155 -6.74 -23.13 2.27
CA VAL A 155 -7.05 -23.67 3.62
C VAL A 155 -6.48 -25.08 3.74
N ARG A 156 -5.59 -25.33 4.74
CA ARG A 156 -4.93 -26.63 4.95
C ARG A 156 -4.81 -27.00 6.43
N ALA A 157 -5.13 -28.25 6.75
CA ALA A 157 -4.73 -28.87 8.01
C ALA A 157 -3.26 -29.30 7.93
N LEU A 158 -2.51 -29.12 9.05
CA LEU A 158 -1.10 -29.48 9.13
C LEU A 158 -0.77 -29.94 10.56
N ASP A 159 0.04 -31.01 10.69
CA ASP A 159 0.54 -31.44 12.00
C ASP A 159 1.59 -30.45 12.52
N PHE A 160 1.16 -29.51 13.37
CA PHE A 160 2.04 -28.50 13.95
C PHE A 160 3.08 -29.05 14.93
N ASN A 161 3.02 -30.34 15.28
CA ASN A 161 4.07 -30.98 16.08
C ASN A 161 5.22 -31.54 15.21
N ALA A 162 5.01 -31.60 13.89
CA ALA A 162 6.07 -32.01 12.98
C ALA A 162 7.12 -30.89 12.84
N ASP A 163 8.41 -31.25 12.92
CA ASP A 163 9.52 -30.30 12.78
C ASP A 163 9.46 -29.49 11.46
N SER A 164 8.87 -30.07 10.41
CA SER A 164 8.71 -29.46 9.09
C SER A 164 7.50 -28.53 8.95
N ALA A 165 6.64 -28.41 9.97
CA ALA A 165 5.37 -27.66 9.82
C ALA A 165 5.61 -26.18 9.52
N ALA A 166 6.48 -25.53 10.29
CA ALA A 166 6.84 -24.14 10.03
C ALA A 166 7.52 -23.95 8.66
N ASP A 167 8.35 -24.90 8.23
CA ASP A 167 9.00 -24.85 6.90
C ASP A 167 7.99 -24.86 5.77
N ILE A 168 6.97 -25.72 5.85
CA ILE A 168 5.91 -25.79 4.83
C ILE A 168 5.16 -24.47 4.71
N ILE A 169 4.88 -23.80 5.83
CA ILE A 169 4.21 -22.50 5.83
C ILE A 169 5.12 -21.41 5.29
N ASN A 170 6.38 -21.39 5.74
CA ASN A 170 7.39 -20.41 5.32
C ASN A 170 7.74 -20.55 3.83
N GLU A 171 7.88 -21.80 3.33
CA GLU A 171 8.08 -22.06 1.90
C GLU A 171 6.92 -21.51 1.05
N TRP A 172 5.66 -21.71 1.50
CA TRP A 172 4.50 -21.15 0.81
C TRP A 172 4.55 -19.61 0.78
N VAL A 173 4.91 -18.94 1.89
CA VAL A 173 5.05 -17.47 1.93
C VAL A 173 6.19 -17.01 1.01
N SER A 174 7.34 -17.69 1.06
CA SER A 174 8.49 -17.40 0.20
C SER A 174 8.14 -17.52 -1.29
N GLU A 175 7.43 -18.58 -1.70
CA GLU A 175 6.93 -18.73 -3.07
C GLU A 175 6.00 -17.57 -3.46
N LYS A 176 5.07 -17.17 -2.58
CA LYS A 176 4.08 -16.11 -2.84
C LYS A 176 4.67 -14.70 -2.82
N THR A 177 5.81 -14.52 -2.19
CA THR A 177 6.54 -13.24 -2.16
C THR A 177 7.80 -13.26 -3.03
N ASN A 178 7.90 -14.20 -3.96
CA ASN A 178 9.03 -14.33 -4.88
C ASN A 178 10.39 -14.35 -4.15
N GLY A 179 10.46 -15.09 -3.04
CA GLY A 179 11.65 -15.23 -2.19
C GLY A 179 11.99 -13.99 -1.34
N LYS A 180 11.12 -12.98 -1.26
CA LYS A 180 11.40 -11.75 -0.48
C LYS A 180 11.08 -11.88 1.00
N ILE A 181 10.15 -12.77 1.36
CA ILE A 181 9.84 -13.10 2.75
C ILE A 181 10.08 -14.59 2.93
N GLU A 182 11.21 -14.96 3.53
CA GLU A 182 11.59 -16.34 3.69
C GLU A 182 10.95 -16.99 4.93
N GLU A 183 10.72 -16.22 5.99
CA GLU A 183 10.18 -16.73 7.26
C GLU A 183 9.12 -15.77 7.82
N ILE A 184 7.97 -16.32 8.21
CA ILE A 184 6.89 -15.65 8.93
C ILE A 184 6.47 -16.42 10.19
N VAL A 185 6.65 -17.74 10.18
CA VAL A 185 6.35 -18.62 11.30
C VAL A 185 7.65 -19.10 11.94
N ASP A 186 7.78 -18.83 13.25
CA ASP A 186 8.95 -19.21 14.04
C ASP A 186 8.96 -20.72 14.36
N LYS A 187 10.15 -21.27 14.58
CA LYS A 187 10.37 -22.66 15.00
C LYS A 187 10.85 -22.74 16.46
N PRO A 188 10.35 -23.68 17.22
CA PRO A 188 9.21 -24.57 16.96
C PRO A 188 7.88 -23.82 17.03
N ILE A 189 6.83 -24.35 16.38
CA ILE A 189 5.47 -23.81 16.54
C ILE A 189 5.02 -24.05 17.99
N ASP A 190 4.48 -23.01 18.63
CA ASP A 190 3.94 -23.09 19.98
C ASP A 190 2.86 -24.19 20.06
N PRO A 191 2.94 -25.14 21.02
CA PRO A 191 1.96 -26.21 21.18
C PRO A 191 0.51 -25.73 21.35
N LEU A 192 0.29 -24.50 21.83
CA LEU A 192 -1.03 -23.89 21.99
C LEU A 192 -1.56 -23.22 20.72
N THR A 193 -0.71 -23.00 19.74
CA THR A 193 -1.14 -22.44 18.45
C THR A 193 -2.02 -23.44 17.72
N VAL A 194 -3.21 -23.03 17.32
CA VAL A 194 -4.17 -23.87 16.58
C VAL A 194 -4.34 -23.43 15.13
N MET A 195 -4.03 -22.17 14.81
CA MET A 195 -4.25 -21.63 13.48
C MET A 195 -3.29 -20.46 13.15
N PHE A 196 -2.90 -20.39 11.89
CA PHE A 196 -2.29 -19.21 11.28
C PHE A 196 -3.18 -18.70 10.15
N LEU A 197 -3.47 -17.40 10.15
CA LEU A 197 -4.09 -16.69 9.03
C LEU A 197 -3.02 -15.75 8.47
N ILE A 198 -2.66 -15.96 7.22
CA ILE A 198 -1.55 -15.26 6.58
C ILE A 198 -2.04 -14.60 5.32
N ASN A 199 -1.73 -13.31 5.17
CA ASN A 199 -1.77 -12.61 3.90
C ASN A 199 -0.33 -12.29 3.50
N ALA A 200 0.01 -12.61 2.26
CA ALA A 200 1.29 -12.29 1.64
C ALA A 200 1.03 -11.39 0.42
N ILE A 201 1.64 -10.21 0.41
CA ILE A 201 1.58 -9.28 -0.73
C ILE A 201 2.97 -9.13 -1.31
N TYR A 202 3.06 -9.31 -2.63
CA TYR A 202 4.23 -9.01 -3.42
C TYR A 202 3.91 -7.88 -4.40
N PHE A 203 4.73 -6.83 -4.37
CA PHE A 203 4.65 -5.71 -5.30
C PHE A 203 5.97 -5.53 -6.02
N LYS A 204 5.90 -5.40 -7.34
CA LYS A 204 7.03 -5.11 -8.19
C LYS A 204 6.57 -4.20 -9.33
N GLY A 205 6.96 -2.94 -9.31
CA GLY A 205 6.59 -1.95 -10.30
C GLY A 205 7.80 -1.31 -10.95
N THR A 206 7.88 -1.30 -12.27
CA THR A 206 8.85 -0.50 -13.03
C THR A 206 8.41 0.96 -13.02
N TRP A 207 9.33 1.89 -12.82
CA TRP A 207 8.99 3.32 -12.91
C TRP A 207 8.44 3.68 -14.30
N THR A 208 7.42 4.49 -14.36
CA THR A 208 6.99 5.08 -15.65
C THR A 208 8.09 5.97 -16.25
N TYR A 209 8.85 6.63 -15.38
CA TYR A 209 10.03 7.43 -15.72
C TYR A 209 11.21 6.91 -14.94
N GLU A 210 11.99 6.02 -15.55
CA GLU A 210 13.16 5.38 -14.95
C GLU A 210 14.25 6.41 -14.62
N PHE A 211 15.07 6.09 -13.62
CA PHE A 211 16.31 6.83 -13.35
C PHE A 211 17.43 6.22 -14.19
N ASP A 212 18.34 7.04 -14.67
CA ASP A 212 19.53 6.57 -15.36
C ASP A 212 20.61 6.23 -14.32
N GLU A 213 21.11 4.98 -14.33
CA GLU A 213 22.17 4.53 -13.43
C GLU A 213 23.43 5.39 -13.54
N GLU A 214 23.74 5.96 -14.73
CA GLU A 214 24.89 6.85 -14.90
C GLU A 214 24.74 8.16 -14.11
N ASN A 215 23.52 8.55 -13.73
CA ASN A 215 23.23 9.73 -12.92
C ASN A 215 23.14 9.42 -11.43
N THR A 216 23.35 8.16 -11.01
CA THR A 216 23.42 7.79 -9.60
C THR A 216 24.79 8.10 -9.03
N THR A 217 24.85 8.90 -7.99
CA THR A 217 26.10 9.34 -7.37
C THR A 217 26.12 9.06 -5.86
N ASP A 218 27.32 8.96 -5.31
CA ASP A 218 27.47 8.99 -3.84
C ASP A 218 27.15 10.40 -3.32
N ASP A 219 26.25 10.48 -2.32
CA ASP A 219 25.82 11.73 -1.71
C ASP A 219 25.62 11.54 -0.19
N ILE A 220 25.37 12.63 0.50
CA ILE A 220 25.17 12.66 1.95
C ILE A 220 23.66 12.64 2.27
N PHE A 221 23.31 11.77 3.22
CA PHE A 221 22.00 11.76 3.85
C PHE A 221 22.14 12.17 5.32
N TYR A 222 21.29 13.10 5.78
CA TYR A 222 21.32 13.65 7.13
C TYR A 222 20.36 12.89 8.04
N LEU A 223 20.90 12.29 9.10
CA LEU A 223 20.12 11.50 10.07
C LEU A 223 19.38 12.40 11.07
N PRO A 224 18.38 11.87 11.82
CA PRO A 224 17.59 12.66 12.78
C PRO A 224 18.41 13.33 13.89
N ASP A 225 19.54 12.75 14.26
CA ASP A 225 20.45 13.29 15.29
C ASP A 225 21.42 14.36 14.74
N GLY A 226 21.33 14.67 13.44
CA GLY A 226 22.20 15.61 12.74
C GLY A 226 23.52 15.02 12.26
N SER A 227 23.77 13.73 12.46
CA SER A 227 24.91 13.03 11.84
C SER A 227 24.64 12.76 10.35
N GLU A 228 25.69 12.36 9.64
CA GLU A 228 25.67 12.14 8.19
C GLU A 228 25.99 10.68 7.88
N THR A 229 25.28 10.12 6.90
CA THR A 229 25.62 8.83 6.29
C THR A 229 25.72 8.97 4.78
N GLN A 230 26.45 8.07 4.12
CA GLN A 230 26.54 8.05 2.66
C GLN A 230 25.38 7.23 2.08
N CYS A 231 24.84 7.69 0.96
CA CYS A 231 23.81 6.97 0.20
C CYS A 231 24.13 7.02 -1.30
N LYS A 232 23.50 6.12 -2.07
CA LYS A 232 23.48 6.16 -3.52
C LYS A 232 22.28 7.00 -3.95
N MET A 233 22.53 8.22 -4.44
CA MET A 233 21.50 9.18 -4.82
C MET A 233 21.21 9.09 -6.32
N MET A 234 20.05 8.60 -6.68
CA MET A 234 19.51 8.61 -8.04
C MET A 234 19.01 10.00 -8.38
N SER A 235 19.08 10.41 -9.63
CA SER A 235 18.52 11.69 -10.05
C SER A 235 17.94 11.65 -11.46
N HIS A 236 16.86 12.39 -11.64
CA HIS A 236 16.31 12.71 -12.97
C HIS A 236 15.54 14.03 -12.95
N LYS A 237 15.29 14.59 -14.14
CA LYS A 237 14.46 15.77 -14.34
C LYS A 237 13.29 15.41 -15.24
N ASN A 238 12.07 15.51 -14.72
CA ASN A 238 10.84 15.17 -15.46
C ASN A 238 9.65 15.99 -14.96
N ASP A 239 8.54 15.92 -15.72
CA ASP A 239 7.24 16.40 -15.27
C ASP A 239 6.61 15.37 -14.33
N HIS A 240 6.40 15.75 -13.07
CA HIS A 240 5.76 14.94 -12.04
C HIS A 240 4.57 15.66 -11.41
N ASN A 241 3.63 14.90 -10.89
CA ASN A 241 2.66 15.44 -9.96
C ASN A 241 3.38 15.86 -8.68
N TYR A 242 3.33 17.13 -8.38
CA TYR A 242 4.04 17.75 -7.25
C TYR A 242 3.10 18.65 -6.47
N PHE A 243 3.31 18.70 -5.15
CA PHE A 243 2.62 19.58 -4.22
C PHE A 243 3.59 20.02 -3.12
N GLU A 244 3.51 21.25 -2.68
CA GLU A 244 4.21 21.72 -1.48
C GLU A 244 3.35 22.69 -0.67
N ASN A 245 3.64 22.76 0.62
CA ASN A 245 3.10 23.72 1.56
C ASN A 245 4.20 24.23 2.49
N GLU A 246 3.86 24.86 3.60
CA GLU A 246 4.84 25.38 4.56
C GLU A 246 5.60 24.28 5.32
N GLN A 247 5.10 23.04 5.33
CA GLN A 247 5.61 21.94 6.16
C GLN A 247 6.41 20.90 5.36
N PHE A 248 6.02 20.62 4.12
CA PHE A 248 6.65 19.56 3.32
C PHE A 248 6.59 19.86 1.82
N GLN A 249 7.45 19.13 1.08
CA GLN A 249 7.33 18.88 -0.36
C GLN A 249 6.78 17.47 -0.56
N ALA A 250 5.96 17.27 -1.59
CA ALA A 250 5.47 15.95 -1.97
C ALA A 250 5.51 15.75 -3.48
N ILE A 251 5.87 14.53 -3.90
CA ILE A 251 5.96 14.12 -5.30
C ILE A 251 5.30 12.76 -5.48
N ASP A 252 4.66 12.56 -6.63
CA ASP A 252 4.02 11.30 -7.02
C ASP A 252 4.77 10.69 -8.21
N LEU A 253 5.32 9.51 -8.00
CA LEU A 253 6.13 8.77 -8.95
C LEU A 253 5.33 7.57 -9.47
N PRO A 254 4.81 7.61 -10.70
CA PRO A 254 4.00 6.54 -11.23
C PRO A 254 4.82 5.31 -11.59
N TYR A 255 4.18 4.13 -11.44
CA TYR A 255 4.67 2.85 -11.93
C TYR A 255 3.91 2.41 -13.19
N GLY A 256 4.59 1.68 -14.07
CA GLY A 256 4.01 1.05 -15.25
C GLY A 256 3.21 2.00 -16.13
N ASP A 257 1.93 1.73 -16.30
CA ASP A 257 0.97 2.56 -17.03
C ASP A 257 0.21 3.55 -16.11
N ALA A 258 0.80 3.86 -14.94
CA ALA A 258 0.28 4.76 -13.91
C ALA A 258 -0.97 4.24 -13.16
N GLY A 259 -1.18 2.93 -13.13
CA GLY A 259 -2.17 2.31 -12.25
C GLY A 259 -1.79 2.40 -10.77
N PHE A 260 -0.50 2.45 -10.50
CA PHE A 260 0.09 2.55 -9.15
C PHE A 260 1.09 3.70 -9.09
N SER A 261 1.33 4.24 -7.91
CA SER A 261 2.34 5.29 -7.67
C SER A 261 3.02 5.13 -6.32
N MET A 262 4.26 5.62 -6.23
CA MET A 262 4.91 5.97 -4.97
C MET A 262 4.75 7.47 -4.74
N THR A 263 4.06 7.84 -3.68
CA THR A 263 3.96 9.23 -3.22
C THR A 263 4.97 9.46 -2.10
N ILE A 264 5.88 10.42 -2.23
CA ILE A 264 6.90 10.74 -1.23
C ILE A 264 6.58 12.07 -0.59
N PHE A 265 6.71 12.15 0.74
CA PHE A 265 6.58 13.37 1.54
C PHE A 265 7.91 13.66 2.23
N LEU A 266 8.50 14.80 1.90
CA LEU A 266 9.76 15.28 2.46
C LEU A 266 9.49 16.47 3.39
N PRO A 267 9.68 16.36 4.71
CA PRO A 267 9.52 17.48 5.63
C PRO A 267 10.43 18.66 5.24
N LYS A 268 9.96 19.89 5.36
CA LYS A 268 10.82 21.07 5.17
C LYS A 268 11.78 21.27 6.35
N PRO A 269 12.92 21.97 6.17
CA PRO A 269 13.87 22.20 7.25
C PRO A 269 13.22 22.73 8.53
N GLY A 270 13.48 22.07 9.65
CA GLY A 270 12.94 22.40 10.96
C GLY A 270 11.57 21.76 11.27
N ILE A 271 10.99 20.99 10.34
CA ILE A 271 9.81 20.17 10.58
C ILE A 271 10.26 18.75 10.93
N ASP A 272 9.83 18.29 12.09
CA ASP A 272 10.08 16.93 12.54
C ASP A 272 9.17 15.94 11.78
N ILE A 273 9.75 14.81 11.32
CA ILE A 273 9.04 13.81 10.53
C ILE A 273 7.87 13.17 11.28
N ASP A 274 8.03 12.89 12.58
CA ASP A 274 6.99 12.25 13.38
C ASP A 274 5.82 13.23 13.62
N SER A 275 6.12 14.54 13.75
CA SER A 275 5.13 15.61 13.77
C SER A 275 4.34 15.72 12.45
N LEU A 276 4.97 15.45 11.31
CA LEU A 276 4.28 15.37 10.02
C LEU A 276 3.42 14.11 9.95
N ILE A 277 3.94 12.95 10.37
CA ILE A 277 3.19 11.67 10.40
C ILE A 277 1.94 11.80 11.28
N ALA A 278 2.01 12.50 12.40
CA ALA A 278 0.86 12.72 13.28
C ALA A 278 -0.33 13.39 12.58
N GLN A 279 -0.09 14.15 11.50
CA GLN A 279 -1.12 14.84 10.72
C GLN A 279 -1.79 13.95 9.65
N PHE A 280 -1.26 12.75 9.38
CA PHE A 280 -1.86 11.84 8.41
C PHE A 280 -3.24 11.37 8.91
N SER A 281 -4.26 11.62 8.12
CA SER A 281 -5.65 11.16 8.29
C SER A 281 -6.27 11.01 6.91
N ASN A 282 -7.42 10.34 6.77
CA ASN A 282 -8.10 10.30 5.47
C ASN A 282 -8.35 11.71 4.90
N ASP A 283 -8.75 12.65 5.73
CA ASP A 283 -9.06 14.01 5.29
C ASP A 283 -7.81 14.73 4.77
N SER A 284 -6.72 14.72 5.55
CA SER A 284 -5.46 15.35 5.13
C SER A 284 -4.86 14.65 3.92
N TRP A 285 -4.86 13.31 3.90
CA TRP A 285 -4.41 12.50 2.78
C TRP A 285 -5.14 12.86 1.49
N ASN A 286 -6.47 12.80 1.49
CA ASN A 286 -7.29 13.12 0.31
C ASN A 286 -7.11 14.58 -0.14
N SER A 287 -7.00 15.52 0.82
CA SER A 287 -6.71 16.93 0.52
C SER A 287 -5.36 17.11 -0.14
N TRP A 288 -4.31 16.43 0.35
CA TRP A 288 -2.97 16.53 -0.23
C TRP A 288 -2.93 15.91 -1.63
N ILE A 289 -3.43 14.66 -1.79
CA ILE A 289 -3.45 13.99 -3.10
C ILE A 289 -4.21 14.81 -4.15
N SER A 290 -5.34 15.42 -3.79
CA SER A 290 -6.12 16.26 -4.72
C SER A 290 -5.46 17.60 -5.05
N SER A 291 -4.42 18.01 -4.31
CA SER A 291 -3.68 19.26 -4.51
C SER A 291 -2.47 19.12 -5.44
N PHE A 292 -2.13 17.89 -5.86
CA PHE A 292 -1.04 17.67 -6.78
C PHE A 292 -1.31 18.27 -8.16
N SER A 293 -0.26 18.81 -8.79
CA SER A 293 -0.30 19.31 -10.16
C SER A 293 0.99 18.98 -10.88
N SER A 294 0.94 18.81 -12.20
CA SER A 294 2.12 18.53 -13.02
C SER A 294 3.09 19.71 -13.00
N GLN A 295 4.33 19.45 -12.60
CA GLN A 295 5.43 20.41 -12.51
C GLN A 295 6.72 19.76 -13.00
N GLU A 296 7.60 20.53 -13.63
CA GLU A 296 8.96 20.09 -13.93
C GLU A 296 9.80 20.08 -12.63
N VAL A 297 10.25 18.90 -12.20
CA VAL A 297 10.98 18.69 -10.94
C VAL A 297 12.35 18.06 -11.22
N ASN A 298 13.42 18.66 -10.67
CA ASN A 298 14.70 17.99 -10.48
C ASN A 298 14.61 17.15 -9.22
N LEU A 299 14.47 15.85 -9.35
CA LEU A 299 14.34 14.91 -8.25
C LEU A 299 15.67 14.25 -7.93
N TYR A 300 15.98 14.18 -6.64
CA TYR A 300 17.08 13.39 -6.07
C TYR A 300 16.48 12.45 -5.03
N LEU A 301 16.59 11.12 -5.26
CA LEU A 301 16.01 10.08 -4.43
C LEU A 301 17.09 9.05 -4.06
N PRO A 302 17.34 8.77 -2.77
CA PRO A 302 18.29 7.74 -2.41
C PRO A 302 17.77 6.35 -2.77
N LYS A 303 18.67 5.46 -3.21
CA LYS A 303 18.38 4.02 -3.24
C LYS A 303 18.24 3.52 -1.81
N PHE A 304 17.28 2.63 -1.60
CA PHE A 304 17.14 1.96 -0.32
C PHE A 304 16.55 0.57 -0.46
N LYS A 305 16.92 -0.29 0.48
CA LYS A 305 16.41 -1.65 0.63
C LYS A 305 16.18 -1.90 2.10
N MET A 306 15.03 -2.45 2.47
CA MET A 306 14.77 -2.80 3.86
C MET A 306 13.82 -3.98 3.99
N GLU A 307 14.01 -4.73 5.06
CA GLU A 307 13.03 -5.64 5.61
C GLU A 307 12.50 -5.05 6.92
N TYR A 308 11.22 -5.24 7.17
CA TYR A 308 10.60 -4.82 8.41
C TYR A 308 9.73 -5.94 8.97
N GLU A 309 9.90 -6.23 10.26
CA GLU A 309 9.13 -7.24 10.98
C GLU A 309 8.65 -6.70 12.32
N LYS A 310 7.37 -6.94 12.63
CA LYS A 310 6.77 -6.52 13.91
C LYS A 310 5.64 -7.45 14.34
N SER A 311 5.57 -7.72 15.65
CA SER A 311 4.34 -8.18 16.27
C SER A 311 3.42 -6.99 16.52
N LEU A 312 2.18 -7.09 16.06
CA LEU A 312 1.20 -6.00 16.09
C LEU A 312 0.26 -6.08 17.31
N ASN A 313 0.41 -7.06 18.20
CA ASN A 313 -0.52 -7.29 19.30
C ASN A 313 -0.75 -6.03 20.14
N ASP A 314 0.32 -5.41 20.65
CA ASP A 314 0.22 -4.23 21.53
C ASP A 314 -0.41 -3.05 20.80
N VAL A 315 -0.04 -2.84 19.52
CA VAL A 315 -0.58 -1.78 18.70
C VAL A 315 -2.08 -1.98 18.43
N LEU A 316 -2.49 -3.19 18.07
CA LEU A 316 -3.91 -3.53 17.84
C LEU A 316 -4.72 -3.44 19.13
N CYS A 317 -4.15 -3.83 20.27
CA CYS A 317 -4.76 -3.63 21.59
C CYS A 317 -4.99 -2.14 21.87
N THR A 318 -4.01 -1.29 21.60
CA THR A 318 -4.11 0.17 21.76
C THR A 318 -5.19 0.76 20.84
N LEU A 319 -5.35 0.22 19.63
CA LEU A 319 -6.35 0.66 18.67
C LEU A 319 -7.78 0.18 18.97
N GLY A 320 -7.96 -0.72 19.97
CA GLY A 320 -9.29 -1.15 20.44
C GLY A 320 -9.56 -2.65 20.42
N MET A 321 -8.65 -3.49 19.89
CA MET A 321 -8.85 -4.93 19.72
C MET A 321 -8.45 -5.78 20.94
N SER A 322 -8.23 -5.20 22.13
CA SER A 322 -7.73 -5.94 23.30
C SER A 322 -8.51 -7.20 23.63
N ILE A 323 -9.84 -7.18 23.44
CA ILE A 323 -10.71 -8.34 23.72
C ILE A 323 -10.37 -9.54 22.83
N ALA A 324 -9.96 -9.32 21.57
CA ALA A 324 -9.62 -10.38 20.64
C ALA A 324 -8.34 -11.16 21.05
N PHE A 325 -7.51 -10.56 21.90
CA PHE A 325 -6.28 -11.14 22.45
C PHE A 325 -6.45 -11.72 23.86
N ASP A 326 -7.63 -11.56 24.48
CA ASP A 326 -7.89 -12.05 25.84
C ASP A 326 -8.37 -13.52 25.79
N PRO A 327 -7.63 -14.48 26.38
CA PRO A 327 -7.96 -15.90 26.31
C PRO A 327 -9.27 -16.29 27.02
N TYR A 328 -9.84 -15.38 27.83
CA TYR A 328 -11.07 -15.62 28.60
C TYR A 328 -12.28 -14.85 28.08
N GLN A 329 -12.08 -13.83 27.24
CA GLN A 329 -13.14 -12.95 26.77
C GLN A 329 -13.34 -12.99 25.26
N ALA A 330 -12.30 -13.41 24.50
CA ALA A 330 -12.40 -13.51 23.06
C ALA A 330 -13.46 -14.51 22.62
N ASP A 331 -14.27 -14.13 21.65
CA ASP A 331 -15.32 -14.94 21.07
C ASP A 331 -15.03 -15.17 19.57
N PHE A 332 -14.45 -16.33 19.27
CA PHE A 332 -14.22 -16.83 17.91
C PHE A 332 -15.03 -18.13 17.65
N THR A 333 -16.25 -18.18 18.17
CA THR A 333 -17.13 -19.34 18.03
C THR A 333 -17.53 -19.64 16.59
N LYS A 334 -17.38 -18.71 15.66
CA LYS A 334 -17.56 -18.96 14.23
C LYS A 334 -16.36 -19.65 13.58
N ILE A 335 -15.19 -19.71 14.22
CA ILE A 335 -14.09 -20.59 13.83
C ILE A 335 -14.30 -21.99 14.38
N ASN A 336 -14.64 -22.09 15.67
CA ASN A 336 -14.90 -23.34 16.36
C ASN A 336 -15.97 -23.12 17.43
N SER A 337 -17.08 -23.82 17.31
CA SER A 337 -18.26 -23.68 18.21
C SER A 337 -17.99 -24.07 19.67
N ASP A 338 -16.93 -24.83 19.95
CA ASP A 338 -16.51 -25.13 21.34
C ASP A 338 -15.93 -23.89 22.04
N GLY A 339 -15.58 -22.82 21.31
CA GLY A 339 -15.00 -21.60 21.83
C GLY A 339 -13.52 -21.74 22.29
N ASN A 340 -13.12 -20.94 23.28
CA ASN A 340 -11.77 -20.93 23.88
C ASN A 340 -10.64 -20.58 22.89
N LEU A 341 -10.95 -19.79 21.87
CA LEU A 341 -9.97 -19.26 20.91
C LEU A 341 -9.73 -17.78 21.15
N TYR A 342 -8.50 -17.36 20.96
CA TYR A 342 -8.09 -15.96 20.97
C TYR A 342 -6.94 -15.77 20.00
N ILE A 343 -6.68 -14.52 19.57
CA ILE A 343 -5.52 -14.19 18.75
C ILE A 343 -4.28 -14.22 19.63
N SER A 344 -3.37 -15.16 19.40
CA SER A 344 -2.11 -15.25 20.17
C SER A 344 -1.06 -14.27 19.64
N ASN A 345 -0.95 -14.11 18.32
CA ASN A 345 0.00 -13.21 17.69
C ASN A 345 -0.50 -12.78 16.31
N VAL A 346 -0.27 -11.49 15.97
CA VAL A 346 -0.40 -10.93 14.63
C VAL A 346 0.99 -10.48 14.20
N LYS A 347 1.68 -11.30 13.42
CA LYS A 347 3.02 -11.02 12.91
C LYS A 347 2.92 -10.41 11.52
N HIS A 348 3.61 -9.29 11.34
CA HIS A 348 3.69 -8.60 10.05
C HIS A 348 5.13 -8.54 9.60
N LYS A 349 5.37 -8.87 8.32
CA LYS A 349 6.69 -8.77 7.70
C LYS A 349 6.55 -8.22 6.29
N THR A 350 7.44 -7.28 5.93
CA THR A 350 7.47 -6.64 4.62
C THR A 350 8.90 -6.50 4.11
N PHE A 351 9.01 -6.35 2.81
CA PHE A 351 10.25 -6.08 2.10
C PHE A 351 10.02 -5.00 1.06
N VAL A 352 10.98 -4.07 0.91
CA VAL A 352 11.00 -3.09 -0.18
C VAL A 352 12.42 -2.89 -0.68
N LYS A 353 12.55 -2.71 -1.98
CA LYS A 353 13.78 -2.32 -2.67
C LYS A 353 13.43 -1.23 -3.68
N VAL A 354 14.10 -0.09 -3.60
CA VAL A 354 13.95 1.06 -4.50
C VAL A 354 15.28 1.35 -5.15
N ASN A 355 15.33 1.28 -6.46
CA ASN A 355 16.48 1.52 -7.31
C ASN A 355 16.07 2.25 -8.61
N GLU A 356 17.00 2.36 -9.57
CA GLU A 356 16.85 3.15 -10.80
C GLU A 356 15.79 2.59 -11.75
N GLU A 357 15.74 1.29 -11.93
CA GLU A 357 14.89 0.64 -12.94
C GLU A 357 13.51 0.38 -12.43
N GLU A 358 13.54 -0.11 -11.26
CA GLU A 358 12.37 -0.68 -10.66
C GLU A 358 12.55 -0.49 -9.19
N THR A 359 11.93 -1.24 -9.24
CA THR A 359 11.89 -2.68 -8.95
C THR A 359 12.00 -3.58 -10.19
N GLU A 360 13.23 -3.78 -10.76
CA GLU A 360 13.81 -4.80 -11.68
C GLU A 360 13.52 -4.74 -13.22
N ALA A 361 14.56 -4.49 -14.02
CA ALA A 361 14.95 -4.80 -15.41
C ALA A 361 14.71 -3.79 -16.58
N ALA A 362 15.76 -3.58 -17.25
CA ALA A 362 16.37 -2.68 -18.22
C ALA A 362 15.64 -2.39 -19.56
N ALA A 363 15.78 -1.14 -20.06
CA ALA A 363 16.17 -0.80 -21.45
C ALA A 363 16.60 0.66 -21.56
N VAL A 364 17.72 0.90 -22.25
CA VAL A 364 18.49 2.14 -22.38
C VAL A 364 17.89 3.09 -23.39
N THR A 365 17.78 4.37 -23.04
CA THR A 365 17.80 5.49 -24.01
C THR A 365 18.59 6.65 -23.39
N SER A 366 19.80 6.85 -23.89
CA SER A 366 20.71 7.90 -23.44
C SER A 366 20.29 9.28 -23.92
N VAL A 367 20.17 10.25 -23.01
CA VAL A 367 20.16 11.68 -23.29
C VAL A 367 21.34 12.31 -22.55
N GLU A 368 22.34 12.74 -23.33
CA GLU A 368 23.53 13.42 -22.81
C GLU A 368 23.14 14.83 -22.34
N ILE A 369 23.22 15.10 -21.03
CA ILE A 369 23.04 16.45 -20.46
C ILE A 369 24.38 16.96 -19.98
N THR A 370 24.90 17.97 -20.69
CA THR A 370 26.11 18.70 -20.33
C THR A 370 25.77 19.79 -19.30
N LEU A 371 26.43 19.76 -18.15
CA LEU A 371 26.35 20.81 -17.14
C LEU A 371 26.81 22.17 -17.72
N THR A 372 25.88 23.09 -17.94
CA THR A 372 26.18 24.50 -18.04
C THR A 372 25.55 25.21 -16.83
N SER A 373 26.40 25.79 -16.00
CA SER A 373 26.03 26.62 -14.85
C SER A 373 25.30 27.90 -15.29
N VAL A 374 24.00 27.82 -15.45
CA VAL A 374 23.09 28.97 -15.48
C VAL A 374 21.99 28.60 -14.50
N GLY A 375 21.65 29.49 -13.54
CA GLY A 375 20.74 29.21 -12.45
C GLY A 375 19.52 28.41 -12.91
N GLU A 376 19.36 27.22 -12.35
CA GLU A 376 18.25 26.31 -12.66
C GLU A 376 16.93 26.99 -12.26
N THR A 377 16.14 27.34 -13.26
CA THR A 377 14.76 27.78 -13.06
C THR A 377 13.90 26.53 -13.04
N GLY A 378 13.60 26.01 -11.85
CA GLY A 378 12.77 24.81 -11.68
C GLY A 378 12.64 24.41 -10.20
N ILE A 379 11.68 23.55 -9.91
CA ILE A 379 11.52 22.96 -8.59
C ILE A 379 12.61 21.92 -8.42
N THR A 380 13.28 21.95 -7.25
CA THR A 380 14.23 20.91 -6.84
C THR A 380 13.70 20.23 -5.58
N MET A 381 13.64 18.89 -5.60
CA MET A 381 13.32 18.07 -4.44
C MET A 381 14.49 17.10 -4.20
N CYS A 382 15.27 17.38 -3.17
CA CYS A 382 16.42 16.55 -2.77
C CYS A 382 16.07 15.80 -1.50
N ILE A 383 15.85 14.48 -1.62
CA ILE A 383 15.44 13.60 -0.53
C ILE A 383 16.71 13.12 0.20
N ASN A 384 17.32 14.02 0.97
CA ASN A 384 18.57 13.79 1.68
C ASN A 384 18.44 13.85 3.21
N HIS A 385 17.23 13.68 3.74
CA HIS A 385 16.92 13.59 5.16
C HIS A 385 15.63 12.77 5.34
N PRO A 386 15.22 12.41 6.57
CA PRO A 386 14.12 11.50 6.81
C PRO A 386 12.83 11.85 6.05
N PHE A 387 12.23 10.86 5.42
CA PHE A 387 11.06 11.03 4.56
C PHE A 387 10.04 9.91 4.75
N ILE A 388 8.81 10.17 4.29
CA ILE A 388 7.71 9.22 4.26
C ILE A 388 7.45 8.84 2.82
N PHE A 389 7.16 7.57 2.55
CA PHE A 389 6.70 7.14 1.24
C PHE A 389 5.48 6.24 1.37
N VAL A 390 4.59 6.32 0.38
CA VAL A 390 3.35 5.55 0.30
C VAL A 390 3.24 4.94 -1.09
N ILE A 391 3.13 3.62 -1.19
CA ILE A 391 2.77 2.95 -2.45
C ILE A 391 1.25 2.77 -2.43
N ARG A 392 0.59 3.30 -3.47
CA ARG A 392 -0.86 3.29 -3.56
C ARG A 392 -1.34 2.90 -4.95
N GLU A 393 -2.55 2.42 -5.02
CA GLU A 393 -3.29 2.24 -6.26
C GLU A 393 -4.08 3.52 -6.56
N ASN A 394 -4.09 3.96 -7.82
CA ASN A 394 -4.53 5.30 -8.21
C ASN A 394 -6.03 5.41 -8.50
N HIS A 395 -6.72 4.30 -8.79
CA HIS A 395 -8.14 4.30 -9.13
C HIS A 395 -9.04 4.24 -7.89
N SER A 396 -8.78 3.29 -6.97
CA SER A 396 -9.51 3.18 -5.70
C SER A 396 -8.94 4.10 -4.62
N GLY A 397 -7.67 4.51 -4.74
CA GLY A 397 -6.95 5.24 -3.72
C GLY A 397 -6.45 4.34 -2.57
N THR A 398 -6.43 3.02 -2.75
CA THR A 398 -5.98 2.07 -1.73
C THR A 398 -4.51 2.27 -1.41
N ILE A 399 -4.18 2.44 -0.13
CA ILE A 399 -2.81 2.44 0.38
C ILE A 399 -2.35 0.99 0.52
N LEU A 400 -1.40 0.59 -0.32
CA LEU A 400 -0.83 -0.75 -0.33
C LEU A 400 0.27 -0.90 0.71
N PHE A 401 1.17 0.10 0.74
CA PHE A 401 2.29 0.17 1.66
C PHE A 401 2.51 1.60 2.12
N ILE A 402 3.03 1.75 3.33
CA ILE A 402 3.49 3.03 3.89
C ILE A 402 4.77 2.82 4.69
N GLY A 403 5.73 3.74 4.51
CA GLY A 403 7.01 3.66 5.19
C GLY A 403 7.54 5.01 5.65
N LYS A 404 8.40 4.96 6.68
CA LYS A 404 9.25 6.03 7.16
C LYS A 404 10.69 5.58 7.01
N ILE A 405 11.50 6.35 6.29
CA ILE A 405 12.94 6.14 6.16
C ILE A 405 13.64 7.21 6.98
N VAL A 406 14.42 6.79 7.95
CA VAL A 406 15.31 7.66 8.74
C VAL A 406 16.76 7.50 8.34
N GLU A 407 17.12 6.35 7.76
CA GLU A 407 18.42 6.03 7.20
C GLU A 407 18.23 5.11 5.99
N PRO A 408 18.58 5.54 4.77
CA PRO A 408 18.49 4.69 3.60
C PRO A 408 19.66 3.70 3.59
N GLU A 409 19.34 2.41 3.74
CA GLU A 409 20.32 1.32 3.66
C GLU A 409 20.35 0.75 2.24
N TRP A 410 21.55 0.54 1.71
CA TRP A 410 21.76 -0.08 0.42
C TRP A 410 22.97 -0.99 0.44
N GLU A 411 22.77 -2.27 0.19
CA GLU A 411 23.82 -3.26 -0.07
C GLU A 411 23.62 -3.82 -1.48
N ASP A 412 24.69 -3.83 -2.28
CA ASP A 412 24.73 -4.34 -3.67
C ASP A 412 24.49 -5.86 -3.76
#